data_7cc9aa3481ce2f17d07d4cd9f632c1fe
#
_entry.id   7cc9aa3481ce2f17d07d4cd9f632c1fe
#
_cell.length_a   1.000
_cell.length_b   1.000
_cell.length_c   1.000
_cell.angle_alpha   90.00
_cell.angle_beta   90.00
_cell.angle_gamma   90.00
#
_symmetry.space_group_name_H-M   'P 1'
#
loop_
_entity.id
_entity.type
_entity.pdbx_description
1 polymer ?
#
loop_
_entity_poly.entity_id
_entity_poly.type
_entity_poly.pdbx_seq_one_letter_code
_entity_poly.pdbx_strand_id
1 'polypeptide(L)'
;ISLSLICLSIGTFFITQKVKEYLIIISISLIASLYLIEGYLLYNAGENLYERQSGKNWDKRTKFEIYRDSKQIDNQIVVTVRPLRHDVNDYSIFALSGVSNSKTIFCNESGRYSIYQSDRYGFNNPDIEWDSNQIEYLLVGDSSTQGSCVNRPNDIGSVLRTLSNKSVLNLGYRGNGPLTEYATLREYLNPKVKKVLWIYTGTDFLDLSTEINEEILMKYF
;
A
#
# COMPACT_ATOMS: atom_id res chain seq x y z
N ILE A 1 22.32 -31.77 4.82
CA ILE A 1 22.79 -32.06 3.44
C ILE A 1 22.31 -33.46 3.13
N SER A 2 21.47 -33.63 2.09
CA SER A 2 20.86 -34.94 1.81
C SER A 2 21.92 -35.89 1.23
N LEU A 3 21.78 -37.18 1.55
CA LEU A 3 22.67 -38.25 1.06
C LEU A 3 22.76 -38.24 -0.47
N SER A 4 21.70 -37.82 -1.15
CA SER A 4 21.64 -37.66 -2.61
C SER A 4 22.64 -36.65 -3.17
N LEU A 5 22.91 -35.53 -2.49
CA LEU A 5 23.88 -34.53 -2.91
C LEU A 5 25.32 -35.06 -2.81
N ILE A 6 25.59 -35.88 -1.78
CA ILE A 6 26.89 -36.52 -1.61
C ILE A 6 27.12 -37.55 -2.72
N CYS A 7 26.12 -38.40 -3.04
CA CYS A 7 26.22 -39.37 -4.15
C CYS A 7 26.40 -38.67 -5.50
N LEU A 8 25.68 -37.58 -5.76
CA LEU A 8 25.84 -36.77 -6.96
C LEU A 8 27.25 -36.18 -7.06
N SER A 9 27.77 -35.63 -5.97
CA SER A 9 29.11 -35.05 -5.91
C SER A 9 30.16 -36.11 -6.23
N ILE A 10 30.11 -37.31 -5.65
CA ILE A 10 31.02 -38.40 -5.92
C ILE A 10 30.89 -38.87 -7.40
N GLY A 11 29.67 -38.94 -7.93
CA GLY A 11 29.40 -39.30 -9.31
C GLY A 11 30.09 -38.38 -10.33
N THR A 12 30.23 -37.08 -10.01
CA THR A 12 30.89 -36.13 -10.92
C THR A 12 32.36 -36.44 -11.18
N PHE A 13 33.05 -37.16 -10.30
CA PHE A 13 34.45 -37.54 -10.54
C PHE A 13 34.63 -38.56 -11.67
N PHE A 14 33.59 -39.34 -11.97
CA PHE A 14 33.62 -40.37 -13.03
C PHE A 14 33.16 -39.86 -14.39
N ILE A 15 32.76 -38.60 -14.50
CA ILE A 15 32.23 -38.01 -15.72
C ILE A 15 33.34 -37.22 -16.44
N THR A 16 33.44 -37.34 -17.79
CA THR A 16 34.40 -36.59 -18.58
C THR A 16 34.13 -35.08 -18.54
N GLN A 17 35.16 -34.26 -18.69
CA GLN A 17 35.05 -32.80 -18.60
C GLN A 17 33.99 -32.21 -19.55
N LYS A 18 33.95 -32.72 -20.81
CA LYS A 18 32.92 -32.28 -21.78
C LYS A 18 31.50 -32.54 -21.33
N VAL A 19 31.25 -33.71 -20.73
CA VAL A 19 29.92 -34.04 -20.21
C VAL A 19 29.54 -33.13 -19.01
N LYS A 20 30.48 -32.81 -18.15
CA LYS A 20 30.26 -31.82 -17.07
C LYS A 20 29.82 -30.46 -17.61
N GLU A 21 30.49 -29.96 -18.62
CA GLU A 21 30.19 -28.68 -19.27
C GLU A 21 28.76 -28.70 -19.86
N TYR A 22 28.38 -29.75 -20.57
CA TYR A 22 27.03 -29.90 -21.08
C TYR A 22 25.97 -29.96 -19.95
N LEU A 23 26.25 -30.72 -18.89
CA LEU A 23 25.31 -30.80 -17.73
C LEU A 23 25.14 -29.45 -17.05
N ILE A 24 26.22 -28.67 -16.91
CA ILE A 24 26.12 -27.29 -16.33
C ILE A 24 25.26 -26.40 -17.22
N ILE A 25 25.51 -26.39 -18.54
CA ILE A 25 24.76 -25.58 -19.51
C ILE A 25 23.27 -25.97 -19.47
N ILE A 26 22.96 -27.26 -19.51
CA ILE A 26 21.60 -27.77 -19.46
C ILE A 26 20.94 -27.37 -18.14
N SER A 27 21.62 -27.52 -17.01
CA SER A 27 21.10 -27.17 -15.69
C SER A 27 20.80 -25.68 -15.57
N ILE A 28 21.72 -24.82 -16.02
CA ILE A 28 21.51 -23.36 -16.01
C ILE A 28 20.33 -22.99 -16.91
N SER A 29 20.25 -23.56 -18.11
CA SER A 29 19.16 -23.29 -19.06
C SER A 29 17.80 -23.74 -18.50
N LEU A 30 17.75 -24.89 -17.84
CA LEU A 30 16.54 -25.42 -17.21
C LEU A 30 16.08 -24.48 -16.07
N ILE A 31 17.01 -24.10 -15.18
CA ILE A 31 16.73 -23.20 -14.06
C ILE A 31 16.21 -21.86 -14.59
N ALA A 32 16.92 -21.27 -15.56
CA ALA A 32 16.49 -20.00 -16.16
C ALA A 32 15.08 -20.10 -16.78
N SER A 33 14.79 -21.20 -17.49
CA SER A 33 13.47 -21.43 -18.08
C SER A 33 12.37 -21.57 -17.03
N LEU A 34 12.64 -22.26 -15.90
CA LEU A 34 11.68 -22.40 -14.81
C LEU A 34 11.38 -21.03 -14.16
N TYR A 35 12.40 -20.20 -13.92
CA TYR A 35 12.18 -18.85 -13.38
C TYR A 35 11.40 -17.94 -14.33
N LEU A 36 11.63 -18.06 -15.64
CA LEU A 36 10.85 -17.31 -16.64
C LEU A 36 9.38 -17.73 -16.64
N ILE A 37 9.11 -19.05 -16.56
CA ILE A 37 7.73 -19.56 -16.46
C ILE A 37 7.09 -19.10 -15.16
N GLU A 38 7.80 -19.20 -14.03
CA GLU A 38 7.28 -18.75 -12.73
C GLU A 38 6.99 -17.25 -12.75
N GLY A 39 7.90 -16.43 -13.28
CA GLY A 39 7.69 -14.99 -13.44
C GLY A 39 6.45 -14.66 -14.29
N TYR A 40 6.28 -15.39 -15.41
CA TYR A 40 5.09 -15.24 -16.24
C TYR A 40 3.80 -15.64 -15.52
N LEU A 41 3.82 -16.75 -14.77
CA LEU A 41 2.66 -17.21 -14.02
C LEU A 41 2.31 -16.23 -12.89
N LEU A 42 3.30 -15.71 -12.18
CA LEU A 42 3.11 -14.70 -11.13
C LEU A 42 2.54 -13.39 -11.69
N TYR A 43 3.05 -12.95 -12.84
CA TYR A 43 2.55 -11.74 -13.51
C TYR A 43 1.05 -11.83 -13.83
N ASN A 44 0.59 -13.00 -14.26
CA ASN A 44 -0.83 -13.23 -14.62
C ASN A 44 -1.69 -13.76 -13.47
N ALA A 45 -1.10 -14.10 -12.32
CA ALA A 45 -1.80 -14.79 -11.24
C ALA A 45 -2.93 -13.93 -10.65
N GLY A 46 -2.70 -12.64 -10.47
CA GLY A 46 -3.68 -11.74 -9.85
C GLY A 46 -4.97 -11.61 -10.66
N GLU A 47 -4.84 -11.35 -11.97
CA GLU A 47 -6.00 -11.27 -12.88
C GLU A 47 -6.79 -12.56 -12.94
N ASN A 48 -6.10 -13.67 -13.22
CA ASN A 48 -6.72 -14.99 -13.36
C ASN A 48 -7.39 -15.45 -12.07
N LEU A 49 -6.78 -15.20 -10.91
CA LEU A 49 -7.34 -15.58 -9.63
C LEU A 49 -8.62 -14.78 -9.34
N TYR A 50 -8.59 -13.47 -9.55
CA TYR A 50 -9.74 -12.61 -9.38
C TYR A 50 -10.92 -13.03 -10.28
N GLU A 51 -10.65 -13.23 -11.57
CA GLU A 51 -11.69 -13.61 -12.53
C GLU A 51 -12.33 -14.96 -12.18
N ARG A 52 -11.51 -15.95 -11.77
CA ARG A 52 -12.00 -17.26 -11.32
C ARG A 52 -12.84 -17.20 -10.04
N GLN A 53 -12.43 -16.38 -9.07
CA GLN A 53 -13.11 -16.30 -7.77
C GLN A 53 -14.35 -15.41 -7.80
N SER A 54 -14.31 -14.29 -8.54
CA SER A 54 -15.38 -13.30 -8.54
C SER A 54 -16.37 -13.47 -9.71
N GLY A 55 -15.99 -14.19 -10.77
CA GLY A 55 -16.74 -14.26 -12.04
C GLY A 55 -16.79 -12.93 -12.78
N LYS A 56 -15.92 -11.96 -12.44
CA LYS A 56 -15.87 -10.61 -13.02
C LYS A 56 -14.52 -10.35 -13.65
N ASN A 57 -14.50 -9.63 -14.75
CA ASN A 57 -13.25 -9.25 -15.42
C ASN A 57 -12.47 -8.26 -14.58
N TRP A 58 -11.14 -8.37 -14.63
CA TRP A 58 -10.22 -7.41 -14.05
C TRP A 58 -10.31 -6.07 -14.77
N ASP A 59 -10.45 -4.97 -14.04
CA ASP A 59 -10.40 -3.63 -14.61
C ASP A 59 -8.94 -3.27 -14.96
N LYS A 60 -8.61 -3.35 -16.25
CA LYS A 60 -7.25 -3.11 -16.79
C LYS A 60 -6.93 -1.66 -17.05
N ARG A 61 -7.89 -0.76 -16.84
CA ARG A 61 -7.67 0.68 -17.04
C ARG A 61 -6.60 1.18 -16.07
N THR A 62 -5.80 2.11 -16.57
CA THR A 62 -4.85 2.86 -15.73
C THR A 62 -5.59 3.80 -14.78
N LYS A 63 -4.95 4.23 -13.71
CA LYS A 63 -5.51 5.22 -12.79
C LYS A 63 -5.91 6.53 -13.52
N PHE A 64 -5.16 6.92 -14.55
CA PHE A 64 -5.46 8.09 -15.34
C PHE A 64 -6.74 7.92 -16.17
N GLU A 65 -6.94 6.76 -16.78
CA GLU A 65 -8.16 6.46 -17.53
C GLU A 65 -9.40 6.46 -16.64
N ILE A 66 -9.30 5.79 -15.46
CA ILE A 66 -10.38 5.84 -14.45
C ILE A 66 -10.66 7.27 -14.03
N TYR A 67 -9.62 8.07 -13.75
CA TYR A 67 -9.80 9.47 -13.39
C TYR A 67 -10.50 10.25 -14.48
N ARG A 68 -10.04 10.15 -15.73
CA ARG A 68 -10.64 10.85 -16.89
C ARG A 68 -12.10 10.48 -17.08
N ASP A 69 -12.43 9.18 -17.05
CA ASP A 69 -13.80 8.69 -17.24
C ASP A 69 -14.70 9.15 -16.08
N SER A 70 -14.21 9.04 -14.85
CA SER A 70 -14.95 9.46 -13.65
C SER A 70 -15.15 10.97 -13.57
N LYS A 71 -14.19 11.76 -14.04
CA LYS A 71 -14.24 13.23 -14.07
C LYS A 71 -15.36 13.76 -14.97
N GLN A 72 -15.78 12.99 -15.97
CA GLN A 72 -16.91 13.33 -16.82
C GLN A 72 -18.26 13.24 -16.08
N ILE A 73 -18.32 12.39 -15.06
CA ILE A 73 -19.54 12.15 -14.27
C ILE A 73 -19.54 13.02 -13.01
N ASP A 74 -18.38 13.15 -12.38
CA ASP A 74 -18.19 13.88 -11.13
C ASP A 74 -16.92 14.75 -11.22
N ASN A 75 -17.13 16.06 -11.38
CA ASN A 75 -16.03 17.00 -11.54
C ASN A 75 -15.21 17.23 -10.26
N GLN A 76 -15.65 16.74 -9.10
CA GLN A 76 -14.96 16.85 -7.81
C GLN A 76 -14.10 15.62 -7.51
N ILE A 77 -14.14 14.59 -8.37
CA ILE A 77 -13.32 13.39 -8.16
C ILE A 77 -11.84 13.71 -8.28
N VAL A 78 -11.05 13.12 -7.37
CA VAL A 78 -9.60 13.29 -7.29
C VAL A 78 -8.90 11.94 -7.25
N VAL A 79 -7.59 11.94 -7.38
CA VAL A 79 -6.77 10.73 -7.21
C VAL A 79 -5.91 10.86 -5.95
N THR A 80 -5.68 9.75 -5.28
CA THR A 80 -4.71 9.69 -4.19
C THR A 80 -3.31 9.93 -4.75
N VAL A 81 -2.64 10.93 -4.20
CA VAL A 81 -1.23 11.23 -4.46
C VAL A 81 -0.42 11.04 -3.19
N ARG A 82 0.87 10.80 -3.35
CA ARG A 82 1.80 10.74 -2.23
C ARG A 82 1.93 12.11 -1.58
N PRO A 83 2.11 12.23 -0.24
CA PRO A 83 2.47 13.48 0.39
C PRO A 83 3.73 14.05 -0.21
N LEU A 84 3.71 15.33 -0.50
CA LEU A 84 4.83 16.05 -1.08
C LEU A 84 4.93 17.43 -0.45
N ARG A 85 6.16 17.94 -0.35
CA ARG A 85 6.39 19.33 -0.06
C ARG A 85 5.93 20.19 -1.22
N HIS A 86 5.23 21.26 -0.91
CA HIS A 86 4.83 22.30 -1.84
C HIS A 86 5.38 23.65 -1.37
N ASP A 87 6.17 24.30 -2.21
CA ASP A 87 6.62 25.67 -1.96
C ASP A 87 5.65 26.62 -2.67
N VAL A 88 4.95 27.42 -1.89
CA VAL A 88 3.97 28.41 -2.38
C VAL A 88 4.40 29.79 -1.89
N ASN A 89 4.90 30.62 -2.80
CA ASN A 89 5.54 31.90 -2.50
C ASN A 89 6.70 31.68 -1.51
N ASP A 90 6.70 32.40 -0.36
CA ASP A 90 7.73 32.29 0.68
C ASP A 90 7.43 31.21 1.73
N TYR A 91 6.41 30.38 1.52
CA TYR A 91 5.97 29.35 2.47
C TYR A 91 6.14 27.95 1.89
N SER A 92 6.65 27.05 2.71
CA SER A 92 6.69 25.62 2.43
C SER A 92 5.56 24.91 3.16
N ILE A 93 4.78 24.11 2.44
CA ILE A 93 3.67 23.32 2.97
C ILE A 93 3.97 21.84 2.69
N PHE A 94 3.77 21.00 3.69
CA PHE A 94 3.82 19.55 3.53
C PHE A 94 2.42 18.97 3.74
N ALA A 95 1.87 18.32 2.70
CA ALA A 95 0.54 17.72 2.79
C ALA A 95 0.60 16.44 3.64
N LEU A 96 -0.23 16.35 4.69
CA LEU A 96 -0.31 15.17 5.55
C LEU A 96 -1.44 14.20 5.15
N SER A 97 -2.33 14.65 4.26
CA SER A 97 -3.51 13.89 3.82
C SER A 97 -3.91 14.28 2.39
N GLY A 98 -5.02 13.74 1.92
CA GLY A 98 -5.58 14.04 0.61
C GLY A 98 -6.48 15.27 0.57
N VAL A 99 -7.27 15.36 -0.50
CA VAL A 99 -8.25 16.44 -0.68
C VAL A 99 -9.47 16.16 0.21
N SER A 100 -9.89 17.16 0.97
CA SER A 100 -11.03 17.05 1.87
C SER A 100 -12.36 16.91 1.12
N ASN A 101 -13.32 16.19 1.71
CA ASN A 101 -14.70 16.04 1.24
C ASN A 101 -14.83 15.63 -0.24
N SER A 102 -13.91 14.82 -0.74
CA SER A 102 -13.81 14.47 -2.16
C SER A 102 -13.89 12.96 -2.38
N LYS A 103 -14.51 12.54 -3.49
CA LYS A 103 -14.36 11.16 -3.95
C LYS A 103 -12.95 10.95 -4.44
N THR A 104 -12.25 10.02 -3.83
CA THR A 104 -10.82 9.79 -4.05
C THR A 104 -10.60 8.41 -4.67
N ILE A 105 -10.05 8.38 -5.89
CA ILE A 105 -9.61 7.14 -6.54
C ILE A 105 -8.30 6.72 -5.89
N PHE A 106 -8.24 5.50 -5.37
CA PHE A 106 -7.05 5.02 -4.67
C PHE A 106 -6.21 4.07 -5.53
N CYS A 107 -6.53 2.79 -5.57
CA CYS A 107 -5.73 1.78 -6.28
C CYS A 107 -6.58 0.57 -6.66
N ASN A 108 -6.00 -0.31 -7.51
CA ASN A 108 -6.60 -1.55 -7.93
C ASN A 108 -5.61 -2.71 -7.69
N GLU A 109 -5.84 -3.49 -6.64
CA GLU A 109 -5.14 -4.74 -6.34
C GLU A 109 -6.11 -5.94 -6.27
N SER A 110 -7.41 -5.63 -6.37
CA SER A 110 -8.48 -6.61 -6.24
C SER A 110 -9.41 -6.65 -7.45
N GLY A 111 -8.92 -6.27 -8.63
CA GLY A 111 -9.64 -6.30 -9.89
C GLY A 111 -10.54 -5.09 -10.16
N ARG A 112 -10.72 -4.20 -9.19
CA ARG A 112 -11.45 -2.94 -9.33
C ARG A 112 -10.79 -1.84 -8.54
N TYR A 113 -10.87 -0.62 -9.06
CA TYR A 113 -10.39 0.53 -8.31
C TYR A 113 -11.20 0.74 -7.04
N SER A 114 -10.52 0.87 -5.91
CA SER A 114 -11.12 1.36 -4.71
C SER A 114 -11.31 2.89 -4.81
N ILE A 115 -12.50 3.33 -4.44
CA ILE A 115 -12.88 4.75 -4.44
C ILE A 115 -13.58 5.01 -3.11
N TYR A 116 -13.08 5.99 -2.36
CA TYR A 116 -13.68 6.35 -1.08
C TYR A 116 -14.07 7.83 -1.05
N GLN A 117 -15.03 8.18 -0.21
CA GLN A 117 -15.33 9.56 0.16
C GLN A 117 -14.38 9.94 1.29
N SER A 118 -13.51 10.91 1.06
CA SER A 118 -12.64 11.46 2.11
C SER A 118 -13.44 12.29 3.11
N ASP A 119 -12.95 12.33 4.34
CA ASP A 119 -13.50 13.18 5.39
C ASP A 119 -13.10 14.67 5.21
N ARG A 120 -13.51 15.52 6.16
CA ARG A 120 -13.20 16.95 6.18
C ARG A 120 -11.72 17.28 6.23
N TYR A 121 -10.86 16.32 6.55
CA TYR A 121 -9.40 16.47 6.59
C TYR A 121 -8.67 15.69 5.52
N GLY A 122 -9.39 15.00 4.61
CA GLY A 122 -8.81 14.29 3.48
C GLY A 122 -8.42 12.83 3.74
N PHE A 123 -8.73 12.28 4.92
CA PHE A 123 -8.50 10.87 5.26
C PHE A 123 -9.66 9.96 4.86
N ASN A 124 -9.41 8.65 4.89
CA ASN A 124 -10.43 7.63 4.57
C ASN A 124 -11.30 7.29 5.80
N ASN A 125 -12.10 8.24 6.24
CA ASN A 125 -13.07 8.05 7.33
C ASN A 125 -14.50 8.41 6.88
N PRO A 126 -15.54 7.86 7.54
CA PRO A 126 -16.81 8.55 7.64
C PRO A 126 -16.61 9.87 8.38
N ASP A 127 -17.05 10.99 7.81
CA ASP A 127 -16.77 12.32 8.36
C ASP A 127 -17.33 12.51 9.79
N ILE A 128 -18.46 11.85 10.09
CA ILE A 128 -19.12 11.88 11.40
C ILE A 128 -18.24 11.37 12.56
N GLU A 129 -17.22 10.55 12.27
CA GLU A 129 -16.31 10.04 13.32
C GLU A 129 -15.55 11.17 14.03
N TRP A 130 -15.30 12.28 13.35
CA TRP A 130 -14.66 13.47 13.94
C TRP A 130 -15.52 14.17 14.99
N ASP A 131 -16.83 14.00 14.92
CA ASP A 131 -17.78 14.61 15.84
C ASP A 131 -18.07 13.75 17.08
N SER A 132 -17.47 12.56 17.14
CA SER A 132 -17.61 11.66 18.30
C SER A 132 -17.13 12.33 19.59
N ASN A 133 -17.88 12.14 20.67
CA ASN A 133 -17.51 12.65 21.99
C ASN A 133 -16.25 11.97 22.55
N GLN A 134 -16.01 10.74 22.14
CA GLN A 134 -14.82 9.94 22.47
C GLN A 134 -14.40 9.12 21.26
N ILE A 135 -13.12 9.15 20.94
CA ILE A 135 -12.49 8.34 19.90
C ILE A 135 -11.71 7.24 20.61
N GLU A 136 -12.20 6.01 20.51
CA GLU A 136 -11.55 4.90 21.20
C GLU A 136 -10.20 4.55 20.58
N TYR A 137 -10.11 4.57 19.22
CA TYR A 137 -8.89 4.26 18.49
C TYR A 137 -8.57 5.33 17.45
N LEU A 138 -7.34 5.80 17.46
CA LEU A 138 -6.73 6.61 16.42
C LEU A 138 -5.68 5.74 15.72
N LEU A 139 -5.89 5.42 14.45
CA LEU A 139 -4.95 4.65 13.65
C LEU A 139 -3.97 5.60 12.98
N VAL A 140 -2.69 5.28 13.03
CA VAL A 140 -1.60 6.00 12.35
C VAL A 140 -0.81 5.00 11.52
N GLY A 141 -0.40 5.36 10.32
CA GLY A 141 0.35 4.48 9.44
C GLY A 141 0.29 4.91 7.98
N ASP A 142 0.76 4.04 7.12
CA ASP A 142 0.88 4.21 5.67
C ASP A 142 -0.40 3.85 4.87
N SER A 143 -0.20 3.43 3.63
CA SER A 143 -1.27 2.99 2.73
C SER A 143 -2.05 1.77 3.24
N SER A 144 -1.41 0.87 3.97
CA SER A 144 -2.05 -0.32 4.55
C SER A 144 -3.07 0.10 5.61
N THR A 145 -2.71 1.06 6.44
CA THR A 145 -3.60 1.67 7.43
C THR A 145 -4.73 2.45 6.77
N GLN A 146 -4.45 3.20 5.69
CA GLN A 146 -5.47 3.90 4.89
C GLN A 146 -6.53 2.94 4.33
N GLY A 147 -6.24 1.65 4.21
CA GLY A 147 -7.07 0.63 3.58
C GLY A 147 -6.74 0.46 2.10
N SER A 148 -5.45 0.22 1.78
CA SER A 148 -4.94 0.08 0.42
C SER A 148 -5.80 -0.84 -0.44
N CYS A 149 -6.32 -0.31 -1.55
CA CYS A 149 -7.13 -0.98 -2.56
C CYS A 149 -8.40 -1.68 -2.06
N VAL A 150 -8.83 -1.40 -0.83
CA VAL A 150 -10.04 -1.98 -0.22
C VAL A 150 -11.08 -0.89 0.00
N ASN A 151 -12.32 -1.17 -0.40
CA ASN A 151 -13.43 -0.25 -0.16
C ASN A 151 -14.02 -0.45 1.24
N ARG A 152 -14.50 0.63 1.85
CA ARG A 152 -15.36 0.54 3.03
C ARG A 152 -16.59 -0.34 2.70
N PRO A 153 -17.04 -1.20 3.62
CA PRO A 153 -16.66 -1.29 5.05
C PRO A 153 -15.54 -2.31 5.35
N ASN A 154 -14.76 -2.74 4.37
CA ASN A 154 -13.80 -3.84 4.51
C ASN A 154 -12.36 -3.35 4.82
N ASP A 155 -12.13 -2.04 4.89
CA ASP A 155 -10.85 -1.47 5.34
C ASP A 155 -10.64 -1.66 6.85
N ILE A 156 -9.38 -1.56 7.29
CA ILE A 156 -9.02 -1.82 8.70
C ILE A 156 -9.77 -0.95 9.69
N GLY A 157 -9.97 0.33 9.37
CA GLY A 157 -10.71 1.27 10.25
C GLY A 157 -12.17 0.89 10.38
N SER A 158 -12.83 0.53 9.28
CA SER A 158 -14.23 0.11 9.25
C SER A 158 -14.45 -1.23 9.94
N VAL A 159 -13.57 -2.19 9.72
CA VAL A 159 -13.61 -3.49 10.40
C VAL A 159 -13.44 -3.32 11.91
N LEU A 160 -12.49 -2.49 12.34
CA LEU A 160 -12.28 -2.21 13.76
C LEU A 160 -13.49 -1.51 14.40
N ARG A 161 -14.14 -0.56 13.70
CA ARG A 161 -15.42 0.05 14.15
C ARG A 161 -16.48 -1.01 14.38
N THR A 162 -16.65 -1.88 13.39
CA THR A 162 -17.67 -2.94 13.46
C THR A 162 -17.40 -3.93 14.59
N LEU A 163 -16.17 -4.43 14.72
CA LEU A 163 -15.83 -5.44 15.73
C LEU A 163 -15.83 -4.88 17.16
N SER A 164 -15.39 -3.64 17.35
CA SER A 164 -15.32 -3.02 18.67
C SER A 164 -16.61 -2.31 19.08
N ASN A 165 -17.47 -1.97 18.14
CA ASN A 165 -18.61 -1.07 18.31
C ASN A 165 -18.18 0.27 18.95
N LYS A 166 -17.03 0.81 18.52
CA LYS A 166 -16.43 2.05 19.03
C LYS A 166 -16.06 2.97 17.88
N SER A 167 -15.91 4.27 18.20
CA SER A 167 -15.40 5.26 17.25
C SER A 167 -13.93 5.02 16.94
N VAL A 168 -13.59 5.08 15.66
CA VAL A 168 -12.24 4.88 15.13
C VAL A 168 -11.94 5.94 14.09
N LEU A 169 -10.91 6.72 14.30
CA LEU A 169 -10.32 7.59 13.28
C LEU A 169 -9.10 6.93 12.67
N ASN A 170 -9.01 6.98 11.36
CA ASN A 170 -7.91 6.44 10.58
C ASN A 170 -7.15 7.60 9.93
N LEU A 171 -5.92 7.85 10.37
CA LEU A 171 -4.99 8.85 9.82
C LEU A 171 -3.97 8.23 8.86
N GLY A 172 -4.12 6.95 8.53
CA GLY A 172 -3.28 6.30 7.54
C GLY A 172 -3.39 6.98 6.19
N TYR A 173 -2.24 7.19 5.54
CA TYR A 173 -2.23 7.78 4.21
C TYR A 173 -1.07 7.26 3.37
N ARG A 174 -1.33 7.08 2.07
CA ARG A 174 -0.39 6.51 1.12
C ARG A 174 0.93 7.28 1.07
N GLY A 175 2.04 6.55 1.27
CA GLY A 175 3.39 7.05 1.14
C GLY A 175 3.86 7.86 2.34
N ASN A 176 3.11 7.80 3.45
CA ASN A 176 3.64 8.23 4.74
C ASN A 176 4.74 7.27 5.17
N GLY A 177 5.86 7.84 5.61
CA GLY A 177 6.84 7.16 6.43
C GLY A 177 6.74 7.64 7.88
N PRO A 178 7.60 7.14 8.78
CA PRO A 178 7.51 7.39 10.21
C PRO A 178 7.48 8.87 10.63
N LEU A 179 8.19 9.76 9.93
CA LEU A 179 8.19 11.20 10.26
C LEU A 179 6.88 11.88 9.86
N THR A 180 6.36 11.56 8.68
CA THR A 180 5.05 12.06 8.24
C THR A 180 3.92 11.51 9.11
N GLU A 181 4.00 10.24 9.51
CA GLU A 181 3.05 9.62 10.45
C GLU A 181 3.08 10.31 11.81
N TYR A 182 4.28 10.60 12.32
CA TYR A 182 4.43 11.33 13.57
C TYR A 182 3.90 12.76 13.47
N ALA A 183 4.21 13.48 12.39
CA ALA A 183 3.67 14.81 12.14
C ALA A 183 2.14 14.78 12.07
N THR A 184 1.57 13.80 11.34
CA THR A 184 0.13 13.58 11.26
C THR A 184 -0.48 13.32 12.64
N LEU A 185 0.15 12.45 13.44
CA LEU A 185 -0.29 12.21 14.80
C LEU A 185 -0.29 13.50 15.65
N ARG A 186 0.77 14.29 15.56
CA ARG A 186 0.90 15.56 16.31
C ARG A 186 -0.18 16.57 15.94
N GLU A 187 -0.53 16.67 14.66
CA GLU A 187 -1.54 17.62 14.18
C GLU A 187 -2.98 17.21 14.55
N TYR A 188 -3.28 15.92 14.54
CA TYR A 188 -4.65 15.42 14.68
C TYR A 188 -4.96 14.76 16.03
N LEU A 189 -3.94 14.55 16.88
CA LEU A 189 -4.16 14.03 18.23
C LEU A 189 -4.93 15.07 19.07
N ASN A 190 -6.05 14.65 19.61
CA ASN A 190 -6.88 15.50 20.45
C ASN A 190 -7.28 14.79 21.76
N PRO A 191 -7.73 15.52 22.81
CA PRO A 191 -8.04 14.94 24.12
C PRO A 191 -9.16 13.87 24.14
N LYS A 192 -9.94 13.77 23.05
CA LYS A 192 -11.00 12.76 22.94
C LYS A 192 -10.45 11.35 22.64
N VAL A 193 -9.20 11.25 22.16
CA VAL A 193 -8.55 9.99 21.79
C VAL A 193 -8.13 9.23 23.04
N LYS A 194 -8.49 7.94 23.10
CA LYS A 194 -8.12 7.04 24.20
C LYS A 194 -6.90 6.19 23.91
N LYS A 195 -6.79 5.69 22.68
CA LYS A 195 -5.69 4.80 22.27
C LYS A 195 -5.21 5.17 20.87
N VAL A 196 -3.90 5.21 20.70
CA VAL A 196 -3.24 5.33 19.40
C VAL A 196 -2.74 3.94 19.01
N LEU A 197 -3.10 3.50 17.81
CA LEU A 197 -2.58 2.29 17.19
C LEU A 197 -1.69 2.72 16.03
N TRP A 198 -0.39 2.62 16.24
CA TRP A 198 0.59 2.94 15.21
C TRP A 198 0.97 1.64 14.48
N ILE A 199 0.62 1.58 13.20
CA ILE A 199 0.74 0.38 12.37
C ILE A 199 1.95 0.54 11.47
N TYR A 200 2.97 -0.24 11.72
CA TYR A 200 4.21 -0.26 10.94
C TYR A 200 4.18 -1.32 9.86
N THR A 201 4.75 -0.99 8.70
CA THR A 201 4.97 -1.90 7.58
C THR A 201 6.46 -1.99 7.24
N GLY A 202 6.84 -2.99 6.44
CA GLY A 202 8.24 -3.17 6.05
C GLY A 202 8.82 -2.05 5.18
N THR A 203 7.97 -1.21 4.58
CA THR A 203 8.37 -0.08 3.73
C THR A 203 8.72 1.18 4.52
N ASP A 204 8.29 1.31 5.77
CA ASP A 204 8.44 2.52 6.58
C ASP A 204 9.91 2.96 6.74
N PHE A 205 10.82 2.00 6.89
CA PHE A 205 12.25 2.31 6.98
C PHE A 205 12.83 2.88 5.69
N LEU A 206 12.29 2.48 4.54
CA LEU A 206 12.69 3.02 3.25
C LEU A 206 12.17 4.45 3.08
N ASP A 207 10.94 4.69 3.47
CA ASP A 207 10.33 6.02 3.42
C ASP A 207 11.01 6.97 4.41
N LEU A 208 11.39 6.52 5.61
CA LEU A 208 12.16 7.29 6.58
C LEU A 208 13.44 7.88 5.96
N SER A 209 14.15 7.11 5.14
CA SER A 209 15.41 7.58 4.51
C SER A 209 15.22 8.79 3.60
N THR A 210 14.03 8.98 3.05
CA THR A 210 13.66 10.15 2.24
C THR A 210 13.15 11.29 3.11
N GLU A 211 12.37 10.99 4.13
CA GLU A 211 11.73 11.95 5.02
C GLU A 211 12.70 12.72 5.92
N ILE A 212 13.82 12.12 6.32
CA ILE A 212 14.85 12.79 7.15
C ILE A 212 15.47 14.02 6.49
N ASN A 213 15.33 14.16 5.17
CA ASN A 213 15.79 15.32 4.42
C ASN A 213 14.72 16.42 4.32
N GLU A 214 13.52 16.20 4.81
CA GLU A 214 12.43 17.17 4.78
C GLU A 214 12.45 18.08 6.02
N GLU A 215 12.98 19.28 5.89
CA GLU A 215 13.12 20.24 6.99
C GLU A 215 11.80 20.52 7.73
N ILE A 216 10.66 20.48 7.03
CA ILE A 216 9.34 20.70 7.64
C ILE A 216 9.02 19.58 8.62
N LEU A 217 9.26 18.32 8.23
CA LEU A 217 8.99 17.18 9.09
C LEU A 217 9.90 17.17 10.31
N MET A 218 11.16 17.57 10.13
CA MET A 218 12.13 17.67 11.23
C MET A 218 11.76 18.71 12.30
N LYS A 219 10.87 19.66 12.00
CA LYS A 219 10.38 20.63 13.00
C LYS A 219 9.40 20.04 14.02
N TYR A 220 8.90 18.83 13.78
CA TYR A 220 8.03 18.13 14.72
C TYR A 220 8.80 17.45 15.87
N PHE A 221 10.11 17.33 15.74
CA PHE A 221 11.01 16.77 16.76
C PHE A 221 11.71 17.86 17.54
#